data_980e242cb19bff041bb8f47c05faeffa
#
_entry.id   980e242cb19bff041bb8f47c05faeffa
#
_cell.length_a   1.000
_cell.length_b   1.000
_cell.length_c   1.000
_cell.angle_alpha   90.00
_cell.angle_beta   90.00
_cell.angle_gamma   90.00
#
_symmetry.space_group_name_H-M   'P 1'
#
loop_
_entity.id
_entity.type
_entity.pdbx_description
1 polymer ?
#
loop_
_entity_poly.entity_id
_entity_poly.type
_entity_poly.pdbx_seq_one_letter_code
_entity_poly.pdbx_strand_id
1 'polypeptide(L)'
;MRLRSAISDRISTAAGAALWVFLSALSLAGAPAAASQLFTLSDFAFEDGSILPDLRIAYDTQGTLSPGRDNAILLMPGATGDRHAFDALIGPGKMFDTDRYFVIAIDPVGGGESASPADGLGQDFPRYTIRDMMEAQHALVSKGLGIARLRALVGMSMGSFVALEWGIHHPQSVASLILLAPSPKADASFRLTIDLISATIALDPEWQGGRYAHNPVEGLRHAGMLFYPWAVSAAYLERIAPRALAQELEAATRSFAAWDANALVLRFAAYRAHDVAAPYDGDMRAALARVTAPTLLLPSASDRLVGGDGARRIQSGIPRGTYAEIPSDLGHRAVRALPGTPAGDFIDRQIRGFLATVATGIGD
;
A
#
# COMPACT_ATOMS: atom_id res chain seq x y z
N MET A 1 19.40 -73.46 -26.73
CA MET A 1 20.47 -74.06 -25.89
C MET A 1 20.38 -73.33 -24.54
N ARG A 2 19.62 -73.87 -23.59
CA ARG A 2 20.07 -74.52 -22.34
C ARG A 2 20.91 -73.53 -21.50
N LEU A 3 20.71 -73.24 -20.18
CA LEU A 3 20.11 -73.90 -18.99
C LEU A 3 19.91 -72.79 -17.94
N ARG A 4 18.83 -72.58 -17.21
CA ARG A 4 18.43 -73.12 -15.88
C ARG A 4 19.50 -73.11 -14.79
N SER A 5 19.23 -72.46 -13.66
CA SER A 5 19.00 -72.99 -12.28
C SER A 5 18.99 -71.78 -11.31
N ALA A 6 18.06 -71.48 -10.52
CA ALA A 6 17.34 -72.11 -9.39
C ALA A 6 18.18 -72.18 -8.08
N ILE A 7 17.46 -71.92 -6.99
CA ILE A 7 17.72 -72.25 -5.56
C ILE A 7 18.15 -71.00 -4.76
N SER A 8 17.60 -70.64 -3.65
CA SER A 8 16.54 -71.10 -2.70
C SER A 8 16.68 -70.24 -1.43
N ASP A 9 15.53 -69.89 -0.89
CA ASP A 9 15.19 -69.62 0.51
C ASP A 9 16.26 -69.31 1.55
N ARG A 10 16.07 -68.23 2.27
CA ARG A 10 15.95 -68.29 3.75
C ARG A 10 15.09 -67.12 4.27
N ILE A 11 13.95 -67.51 4.88
CA ILE A 11 13.11 -66.76 5.78
C ILE A 11 13.88 -66.44 7.05
N SER A 12 13.90 -65.19 7.47
CA SER A 12 14.25 -64.82 8.83
C SER A 12 13.22 -63.80 9.31
N THR A 13 12.35 -64.26 10.17
CA THR A 13 11.41 -63.50 10.97
C THR A 13 12.14 -62.69 12.01
N ALA A 14 12.03 -61.37 11.97
CA ALA A 14 12.28 -60.52 13.11
C ALA A 14 11.09 -59.58 13.30
N ALA A 15 10.32 -59.85 14.34
CA ALA A 15 9.27 -58.98 14.84
C ALA A 15 9.90 -57.70 15.37
N GLY A 16 9.66 -56.59 14.71
CA GLY A 16 9.99 -55.23 15.13
C GLY A 16 8.72 -54.47 15.46
N ALA A 17 8.53 -54.15 16.73
CA ALA A 17 7.41 -53.42 17.29
C ALA A 17 7.25 -52.10 16.59
N ALA A 18 6.09 -51.85 15.97
CA ALA A 18 5.67 -50.55 15.44
C ALA A 18 5.36 -49.64 16.62
N LEU A 19 6.28 -48.70 16.88
CA LEU A 19 6.06 -47.59 17.81
C LEU A 19 5.17 -46.57 17.12
N TRP A 20 3.89 -46.56 17.44
CA TRP A 20 2.97 -45.52 17.04
C TRP A 20 3.31 -44.24 17.81
N VAL A 21 4.08 -43.34 17.21
CA VAL A 21 4.20 -41.96 17.67
C VAL A 21 2.92 -41.24 17.30
N PHE A 22 2.05 -41.05 18.28
CA PHE A 22 0.94 -40.07 18.17
C PHE A 22 1.59 -38.68 18.13
N LEU A 23 1.82 -38.13 16.92
CA LEU A 23 1.96 -36.70 16.74
C LEU A 23 0.59 -36.08 17.08
N SER A 24 0.47 -35.59 18.29
CA SER A 24 -0.57 -34.63 18.64
C SER A 24 -0.34 -33.42 17.74
N ALA A 25 -1.15 -33.28 16.69
CA ALA A 25 -1.28 -32.05 15.96
C ALA A 25 -1.81 -31.00 16.96
N LEU A 26 -0.88 -30.25 17.58
CA LEU A 26 -1.24 -29.00 18.24
C LEU A 26 -1.76 -28.10 17.10
N SER A 27 -3.08 -28.04 16.96
CA SER A 27 -3.73 -27.00 16.19
C SER A 27 -3.33 -25.68 16.84
N LEU A 28 -2.35 -24.99 16.26
CA LEU A 28 -2.18 -23.57 16.46
C LEU A 28 -3.47 -22.95 15.93
N ALA A 29 -4.47 -22.86 16.81
CA ALA A 29 -5.60 -21.96 16.59
C ALA A 29 -4.98 -20.59 16.41
N GLY A 30 -4.93 -20.11 15.16
CA GLY A 30 -4.59 -18.73 14.86
C GLY A 30 -5.50 -17.88 15.76
N ALA A 31 -4.90 -16.93 16.49
CA ALA A 31 -5.70 -15.95 17.21
C ALA A 31 -6.75 -15.39 16.23
N PRO A 32 -8.02 -15.26 16.65
CA PRO A 32 -9.02 -14.65 15.80
C PRO A 32 -8.48 -13.31 15.31
N ALA A 33 -8.58 -13.05 14.01
CA ALA A 33 -8.26 -11.74 13.46
C ALA A 33 -9.01 -10.71 14.33
N ALA A 34 -8.27 -9.79 14.93
CA ALA A 34 -8.89 -8.74 15.73
C ALA A 34 -9.88 -8.01 14.81
N ALA A 35 -11.11 -7.77 15.32
CA ALA A 35 -12.08 -6.98 14.56
C ALA A 35 -11.45 -5.62 14.26
N SER A 36 -11.66 -5.11 13.03
CA SER A 36 -11.15 -3.80 12.61
C SER A 36 -11.62 -2.72 13.59
N GLN A 37 -10.71 -1.81 13.90
CA GLN A 37 -11.04 -0.64 14.73
C GLN A 37 -11.57 0.46 13.80
N LEU A 38 -12.58 1.19 14.27
CA LEU A 38 -13.17 2.32 13.55
C LEU A 38 -12.96 3.61 14.35
N PHE A 39 -12.48 4.62 13.66
CA PHE A 39 -12.44 5.99 14.16
C PHE A 39 -13.38 6.85 13.31
N THR A 40 -14.30 7.58 13.95
CA THR A 40 -15.26 8.44 13.27
C THR A 40 -14.90 9.89 13.49
N LEU A 41 -14.85 10.65 12.40
CA LEU A 41 -14.75 12.10 12.40
C LEU A 41 -16.13 12.69 12.11
N SER A 42 -16.69 13.39 13.10
CA SER A 42 -17.94 14.11 12.90
C SER A 42 -17.73 15.37 12.07
N ASP A 43 -18.65 15.62 11.15
CA ASP A 43 -18.69 16.80 10.30
C ASP A 43 -17.35 17.09 9.59
N PHE A 44 -16.76 16.07 8.97
CA PHE A 44 -15.49 16.24 8.25
C PHE A 44 -15.71 17.12 7.00
N ALA A 45 -15.07 18.28 6.99
CA ALA A 45 -15.10 19.21 5.87
C ALA A 45 -13.96 18.89 4.88
N PHE A 46 -14.32 18.61 3.63
CA PHE A 46 -13.39 18.42 2.52
C PHE A 46 -12.90 19.76 1.96
N GLU A 47 -11.82 19.74 1.18
CA GLU A 47 -11.24 20.94 0.56
C GLU A 47 -12.21 21.68 -0.36
N ASP A 48 -13.15 20.98 -0.99
CA ASP A 48 -14.18 21.58 -1.83
C ASP A 48 -15.34 22.23 -1.04
N GLY A 49 -15.29 22.16 0.29
CA GLY A 49 -16.30 22.70 1.20
C GLY A 49 -17.48 21.75 1.46
N SER A 50 -17.53 20.58 0.83
CA SER A 50 -18.53 19.56 1.17
C SER A 50 -18.25 18.98 2.56
N ILE A 51 -19.30 18.49 3.22
CA ILE A 51 -19.20 17.93 4.58
C ILE A 51 -19.77 16.51 4.57
N LEU A 52 -19.03 15.58 5.16
CA LEU A 52 -19.54 14.25 5.50
C LEU A 52 -19.80 14.19 7.01
N PRO A 53 -21.04 13.97 7.46
CA PRO A 53 -21.37 13.98 8.89
C PRO A 53 -20.57 12.97 9.71
N ASP A 54 -20.34 11.78 9.16
CA ASP A 54 -19.60 10.70 9.80
C ASP A 54 -18.58 10.09 8.85
N LEU A 55 -17.36 10.65 8.82
CA LEU A 55 -16.26 10.07 8.08
C LEU A 55 -15.59 8.98 8.92
N ARG A 56 -15.81 7.72 8.58
CA ARG A 56 -15.20 6.57 9.25
C ARG A 56 -13.86 6.20 8.63
N ILE A 57 -12.86 5.95 9.49
CA ILE A 57 -11.55 5.41 9.11
C ILE A 57 -11.37 4.07 9.82
N ALA A 58 -11.23 3.00 9.05
CA ALA A 58 -10.90 1.68 9.55
C ALA A 58 -9.38 1.51 9.66
N TYR A 59 -8.94 0.88 10.74
CA TYR A 59 -7.53 0.64 10.99
C TYR A 59 -7.31 -0.57 11.88
N ASP A 60 -6.11 -1.13 11.82
CA ASP A 60 -5.63 -2.16 12.74
C ASP A 60 -4.36 -1.68 13.43
N THR A 61 -4.11 -2.20 14.63
CA THR A 61 -2.88 -1.91 15.37
C THR A 61 -2.20 -3.20 15.79
N GLN A 62 -0.86 -3.25 15.71
CA GLN A 62 -0.05 -4.37 16.17
C GLN A 62 1.17 -3.86 16.94
N GLY A 63 1.61 -4.64 17.93
CA GLY A 63 2.68 -4.24 18.86
C GLY A 63 2.14 -3.42 20.04
N THR A 64 3.06 -2.89 20.84
CA THR A 64 2.73 -2.13 22.05
C THR A 64 3.18 -0.68 21.92
N LEU A 65 2.24 0.25 22.12
CA LEU A 65 2.56 1.67 22.15
C LEU A 65 3.39 1.99 23.39
N SER A 66 4.56 2.59 23.21
CA SER A 66 5.45 3.01 24.32
C SER A 66 4.76 4.02 25.22
N PRO A 67 5.15 4.12 26.52
CA PRO A 67 4.64 5.16 27.39
C PRO A 67 4.84 6.58 26.85
N GLY A 68 5.97 6.82 26.15
CA GLY A 68 6.27 8.10 25.49
C GLY A 68 5.56 8.30 24.16
N ARG A 69 4.84 7.28 23.65
CA ARG A 69 4.13 7.29 22.36
C ARG A 69 5.00 7.66 21.17
N ASP A 70 6.29 7.33 21.22
CA ASP A 70 7.32 7.72 20.26
C ASP A 70 7.77 6.59 19.33
N ASN A 71 7.15 5.40 19.46
CA ASN A 71 7.47 4.22 18.66
C ASN A 71 6.41 3.87 17.59
N ALA A 72 5.45 4.76 17.33
CA ALA A 72 4.35 4.50 16.41
C ALA A 72 4.78 4.68 14.95
N ILE A 73 4.44 3.69 14.11
CA ILE A 73 4.63 3.73 12.65
C ILE A 73 3.25 3.62 11.99
N LEU A 74 2.94 4.54 11.06
CA LEU A 74 1.74 4.47 10.24
C LEU A 74 2.08 3.93 8.85
N LEU A 75 1.33 2.93 8.38
CA LEU A 75 1.48 2.32 7.06
C LEU A 75 0.30 2.70 6.17
N MET A 76 0.60 3.26 5.00
CA MET A 76 -0.39 3.72 4.03
C MET A 76 -0.25 2.97 2.71
N PRO A 77 -1.31 2.26 2.27
CA PRO A 77 -1.28 1.44 1.06
C PRO A 77 -1.36 2.27 -0.23
N GLY A 78 -1.14 1.59 -1.36
CA GLY A 78 -1.38 2.15 -2.70
C GLY A 78 -2.86 2.29 -3.05
N ALA A 79 -3.15 2.82 -4.24
CA ALA A 79 -4.49 3.18 -4.69
C ALA A 79 -5.51 2.03 -4.68
N THR A 80 -5.09 0.81 -4.92
CA THR A 80 -5.95 -0.39 -4.92
C THR A 80 -5.75 -1.27 -3.69
N GLY A 81 -5.06 -0.76 -2.66
CA GLY A 81 -4.79 -1.48 -1.42
C GLY A 81 -5.68 -1.02 -0.27
N ASP A 82 -5.62 -1.80 0.78
CA ASP A 82 -6.24 -1.58 2.07
C ASP A 82 -5.21 -1.78 3.20
N ARG A 83 -5.64 -1.79 4.46
CA ARG A 83 -4.80 -1.99 5.65
C ARG A 83 -4.01 -3.29 5.65
N HIS A 84 -4.43 -4.30 4.88
CA HIS A 84 -3.77 -5.60 4.77
C HIS A 84 -2.60 -5.63 3.79
N ALA A 85 -2.35 -4.52 3.07
CA ALA A 85 -1.29 -4.44 2.06
C ALA A 85 0.12 -4.72 2.61
N PHE A 86 0.31 -4.61 3.92
CA PHE A 86 1.60 -4.78 4.61
C PHE A 86 1.62 -5.99 5.57
N ASP A 87 0.58 -6.81 5.68
CA ASP A 87 0.46 -7.90 6.66
C ASP A 87 1.67 -8.85 6.68
N ALA A 88 2.19 -9.18 5.50
CA ALA A 88 3.38 -10.03 5.38
C ALA A 88 4.64 -9.41 6.02
N LEU A 89 4.68 -8.08 6.17
CA LEU A 89 5.84 -7.30 6.61
C LEU A 89 5.75 -6.89 8.09
N ILE A 90 4.61 -7.12 8.76
CA ILE A 90 4.35 -6.75 10.15
C ILE A 90 4.48 -7.99 11.05
N GLY A 91 5.15 -7.87 12.19
CA GLY A 91 5.27 -8.92 13.19
C GLY A 91 6.63 -8.95 13.87
N PRO A 92 6.81 -9.81 14.91
CA PRO A 92 8.08 -9.98 15.60
C PRO A 92 9.24 -10.29 14.64
N GLY A 93 10.32 -9.50 14.70
CA GLY A 93 11.49 -9.66 13.84
C GLY A 93 11.29 -9.33 12.35
N LYS A 94 10.09 -9.01 11.88
CA LYS A 94 9.81 -8.62 10.49
C LYS A 94 10.27 -7.18 10.21
N MET A 95 10.05 -6.70 8.97
CA MET A 95 10.42 -5.34 8.52
C MET A 95 9.87 -4.27 9.49
N PHE A 96 8.59 -4.37 9.84
CA PHE A 96 7.93 -3.57 10.87
C PHE A 96 7.77 -4.42 12.13
N ASP A 97 8.84 -4.47 12.91
CA ASP A 97 9.02 -5.34 14.07
C ASP A 97 8.11 -4.91 15.23
N THR A 98 7.10 -5.71 15.54
CA THR A 98 6.12 -5.41 16.59
C THR A 98 6.67 -5.55 18.01
N ASP A 99 7.86 -6.11 18.20
CA ASP A 99 8.56 -6.07 19.48
C ASP A 99 9.16 -4.69 19.77
N ARG A 100 9.30 -3.85 18.73
CA ARG A 100 9.89 -2.51 18.79
C ARG A 100 8.92 -1.39 18.49
N TYR A 101 7.98 -1.61 17.57
CA TYR A 101 7.11 -0.59 17.02
C TYR A 101 5.65 -0.89 17.29
N PHE A 102 4.89 0.16 17.54
CA PHE A 102 3.45 0.16 17.47
C PHE A 102 3.05 0.48 16.03
N VAL A 103 2.61 -0.52 15.30
CA VAL A 103 2.29 -0.41 13.87
C VAL A 103 0.80 -0.17 13.70
N ILE A 104 0.46 0.87 12.94
CA ILE A 104 -0.89 1.26 12.57
C ILE A 104 -1.03 1.04 11.06
N ALA A 105 -1.95 0.19 10.64
CA ALA A 105 -2.31 -0.04 9.25
C ALA A 105 -3.73 0.47 9.00
N ILE A 106 -3.94 1.22 7.92
CA ILE A 106 -5.22 1.92 7.67
C ILE A 106 -5.84 1.55 6.33
N ASP A 107 -7.17 1.63 6.29
CA ASP A 107 -7.91 1.74 5.05
C ASP A 107 -8.02 3.22 4.66
N PRO A 108 -7.54 3.61 3.48
CA PRO A 108 -7.73 4.98 3.01
C PRO A 108 -9.21 5.32 2.77
N VAL A 109 -9.58 6.58 2.90
CA VAL A 109 -10.91 7.07 2.49
C VAL A 109 -11.25 6.58 1.08
N GLY A 110 -12.47 6.13 0.89
CA GLY A 110 -12.97 5.61 -0.39
C GLY A 110 -12.70 4.13 -0.61
N GLY A 111 -12.34 3.33 0.41
CA GLY A 111 -12.20 1.88 0.24
C GLY A 111 -11.83 1.12 1.51
N GLY A 112 -11.77 -0.18 1.41
CA GLY A 112 -11.74 -1.08 2.56
C GLY A 112 -13.02 -0.94 3.38
N GLU A 113 -12.88 -0.85 4.68
CA GLU A 113 -14.00 -0.59 5.63
C GLU A 113 -14.08 0.90 6.04
N SER A 114 -13.23 1.78 5.50
CA SER A 114 -13.35 3.23 5.65
C SER A 114 -14.49 3.77 4.81
N ALA A 115 -15.00 4.96 5.18
CA ALA A 115 -16.09 5.63 4.47
C ALA A 115 -15.83 5.69 2.95
N SER A 116 -16.81 5.29 2.16
CA SER A 116 -16.69 5.02 0.74
C SER A 116 -18.00 5.32 0.01
N PRO A 117 -17.96 5.62 -1.30
CA PRO A 117 -19.15 5.67 -2.15
C PRO A 117 -20.05 4.44 -2.02
N ALA A 118 -19.49 3.26 -1.82
CA ALA A 118 -20.21 2.00 -1.65
C ALA A 118 -21.13 1.97 -0.40
N ASP A 119 -20.94 2.88 0.56
CA ASP A 119 -21.76 2.98 1.76
C ASP A 119 -23.16 3.59 1.51
N GLY A 120 -23.58 3.76 0.26
CA GLY A 120 -24.90 4.20 -0.14
C GLY A 120 -24.98 5.60 -0.80
N LEU A 121 -23.92 6.39 -0.74
CA LEU A 121 -23.87 7.69 -1.41
C LEU A 121 -23.55 7.61 -2.91
N GLY A 122 -22.89 6.51 -3.34
CA GLY A 122 -22.52 6.34 -4.74
C GLY A 122 -21.75 7.54 -5.30
N GLN A 123 -22.22 8.08 -6.43
CA GLN A 123 -21.62 9.26 -7.04
C GLN A 123 -21.81 10.57 -6.25
N ASP A 124 -22.72 10.60 -5.28
CA ASP A 124 -22.97 11.76 -4.43
C ASP A 124 -22.04 11.79 -3.19
N PHE A 125 -21.14 10.80 -3.07
CA PHE A 125 -20.06 10.85 -2.08
C PHE A 125 -19.15 12.05 -2.34
N PRO A 126 -18.73 12.81 -1.29
CA PRO A 126 -17.87 13.97 -1.45
C PRO A 126 -16.63 13.68 -2.29
N ARG A 127 -16.28 14.61 -3.18
CA ARG A 127 -15.01 14.55 -3.87
C ARG A 127 -13.90 14.87 -2.89
N TYR A 128 -12.91 13.98 -2.82
CA TYR A 128 -11.79 14.17 -1.91
C TYR A 128 -10.47 14.23 -2.67
N THR A 129 -9.50 14.84 -2.05
CA THR A 129 -8.12 14.98 -2.53
C THR A 129 -7.17 14.07 -1.74
N ILE A 130 -5.92 13.98 -2.17
CA ILE A 130 -4.86 13.32 -1.39
C ILE A 130 -4.67 14.04 -0.05
N ARG A 131 -4.86 15.36 0.01
CA ARG A 131 -4.75 16.13 1.25
C ARG A 131 -5.93 15.86 2.19
N ASP A 132 -7.16 15.73 1.68
CA ASP A 132 -8.30 15.30 2.52
C ASP A 132 -8.05 13.93 3.16
N MET A 133 -7.51 12.99 2.39
CA MET A 133 -7.11 11.68 2.92
C MET A 133 -6.06 11.83 4.03
N MET A 134 -5.07 12.69 3.83
CA MET A 134 -4.02 12.97 4.81
C MET A 134 -4.61 13.59 6.09
N GLU A 135 -5.49 14.59 5.97
CA GLU A 135 -6.11 15.23 7.15
C GLU A 135 -6.97 14.27 7.95
N ALA A 136 -7.76 13.41 7.30
CA ALA A 136 -8.54 12.38 7.97
C ALA A 136 -7.65 11.41 8.77
N GLN A 137 -6.55 10.97 8.20
CA GLN A 137 -5.60 10.07 8.83
C GLN A 137 -4.80 10.76 9.94
N HIS A 138 -4.41 12.03 9.75
CA HIS A 138 -3.79 12.83 10.79
C HIS A 138 -4.71 12.98 12.01
N ALA A 139 -6.01 13.18 11.77
CA ALA A 139 -6.99 13.24 12.85
C ALA A 139 -7.13 11.89 13.61
N LEU A 140 -7.13 10.75 12.90
CA LEU A 140 -7.07 9.43 13.54
C LEU A 140 -5.86 9.33 14.47
N VAL A 141 -4.66 9.64 13.98
CA VAL A 141 -3.42 9.51 14.74
C VAL A 141 -3.38 10.45 15.93
N SER A 142 -3.70 11.73 15.71
CA SER A 142 -3.57 12.78 16.73
C SER A 142 -4.73 12.76 17.74
N LYS A 143 -5.99 12.67 17.27
CA LYS A 143 -7.18 12.75 18.13
C LYS A 143 -7.66 11.35 18.55
N GLY A 144 -7.70 10.39 17.63
CA GLY A 144 -8.17 9.03 17.92
C GLY A 144 -7.19 8.25 18.79
N LEU A 145 -5.91 8.25 18.41
CA LEU A 145 -4.87 7.48 19.12
C LEU A 145 -4.06 8.33 20.11
N GLY A 146 -4.22 9.65 20.12
CA GLY A 146 -3.48 10.55 21.00
C GLY A 146 -1.96 10.55 20.74
N ILE A 147 -1.53 10.26 19.50
CA ILE A 147 -0.11 10.23 19.12
C ILE A 147 0.23 11.57 18.49
N ALA A 148 1.02 12.38 19.20
CA ALA A 148 1.41 13.72 18.73
C ALA A 148 2.43 13.66 17.60
N ARG A 149 3.30 12.63 17.58
CA ARG A 149 4.35 12.49 16.58
C ARG A 149 4.62 11.02 16.26
N LEU A 150 4.46 10.67 14.99
CA LEU A 150 4.82 9.35 14.48
C LEU A 150 6.34 9.19 14.43
N ARG A 151 6.85 8.02 14.78
CA ARG A 151 8.24 7.63 14.54
C ARG A 151 8.54 7.58 13.05
N ALA A 152 7.65 6.98 12.30
CA ALA A 152 7.73 6.95 10.85
C ALA A 152 6.34 6.92 10.21
N LEU A 153 6.25 7.51 9.04
CA LEU A 153 5.14 7.39 8.14
C LEU A 153 5.63 6.69 6.87
N VAL A 154 5.07 5.54 6.57
CA VAL A 154 5.45 4.71 5.43
C VAL A 154 4.33 4.74 4.40
N GLY A 155 4.60 5.25 3.23
CA GLY A 155 3.65 5.28 2.13
C GLY A 155 4.12 4.51 0.92
N MET A 156 3.20 3.75 0.31
CA MET A 156 3.45 3.03 -0.93
C MET A 156 2.59 3.60 -2.05
N SER A 157 3.20 3.99 -3.20
CA SER A 157 2.46 4.52 -4.36
C SER A 157 1.57 5.71 -3.92
N MET A 158 0.25 5.65 -4.08
CA MET A 158 -0.67 6.69 -3.57
C MET A 158 -0.44 7.00 -2.08
N GLY A 159 -0.18 6.00 -1.25
CA GLY A 159 0.16 6.23 0.15
C GLY A 159 1.42 7.07 0.35
N SER A 160 2.38 7.03 -0.59
CA SER A 160 3.57 7.91 -0.56
C SER A 160 3.24 9.36 -0.89
N PHE A 161 2.19 9.60 -1.68
CA PHE A 161 1.68 10.95 -1.97
C PHE A 161 1.02 11.54 -0.71
N VAL A 162 0.20 10.74 -0.03
CA VAL A 162 -0.41 11.12 1.25
C VAL A 162 0.67 11.40 2.31
N ALA A 163 1.72 10.56 2.37
CA ALA A 163 2.84 10.76 3.29
C ALA A 163 3.63 12.06 3.00
N LEU A 164 3.79 12.40 1.73
CA LEU A 164 4.46 13.65 1.33
C LEU A 164 3.63 14.87 1.73
N GLU A 165 2.31 14.86 1.48
CA GLU A 165 1.39 15.91 1.95
C GLU A 165 1.47 16.07 3.47
N TRP A 166 1.52 14.96 4.21
CA TRP A 166 1.67 15.02 5.67
C TRP A 166 2.97 15.71 6.08
N GLY A 167 4.10 15.36 5.45
CA GLY A 167 5.39 16.00 5.72
C GLY A 167 5.40 17.49 5.42
N ILE A 168 4.60 17.94 4.46
CA ILE A 168 4.46 19.36 4.06
C ILE A 168 3.54 20.12 5.03
N HIS A 169 2.38 19.55 5.39
CA HIS A 169 1.34 20.24 6.15
C HIS A 169 1.49 20.07 7.66
N HIS A 170 2.00 18.91 8.12
CA HIS A 170 2.20 18.57 9.52
C HIS A 170 3.64 18.13 9.83
N PRO A 171 4.68 18.92 9.48
CA PRO A 171 6.08 18.50 9.58
C PRO A 171 6.52 18.15 11.02
N GLN A 172 5.87 18.71 12.04
CA GLN A 172 6.19 18.44 13.43
C GLN A 172 5.59 17.12 13.96
N SER A 173 4.56 16.58 13.30
CA SER A 173 3.86 15.39 13.73
C SER A 173 4.47 14.08 13.20
N VAL A 174 5.60 14.14 12.49
CA VAL A 174 6.31 12.98 11.96
C VAL A 174 7.82 13.12 12.15
N ALA A 175 8.47 12.05 12.62
CA ALA A 175 9.92 12.02 12.84
C ALA A 175 10.69 11.59 11.59
N SER A 176 10.07 10.78 10.71
CA SER A 176 10.66 10.34 9.44
C SER A 176 9.62 9.91 8.42
N LEU A 177 9.95 10.02 7.14
CA LEU A 177 9.13 9.56 6.02
C LEU A 177 9.84 8.44 5.26
N ILE A 178 9.09 7.43 4.84
CA ILE A 178 9.55 6.35 3.96
C ILE A 178 8.59 6.26 2.80
N LEU A 179 9.04 6.63 1.61
CA LEU A 179 8.21 6.83 0.43
C LEU A 179 8.61 5.84 -0.67
N LEU A 180 7.74 4.83 -0.91
CA LEU A 180 7.93 3.85 -1.97
C LEU A 180 7.17 4.30 -3.23
N ALA A 181 7.85 4.43 -4.35
CA ALA A 181 7.36 4.99 -5.61
C ALA A 181 6.67 6.36 -5.43
N PRO A 182 7.38 7.38 -4.87
CA PRO A 182 6.80 8.68 -4.65
C PRO A 182 6.84 9.58 -5.89
N SER A 183 5.86 10.49 -5.98
CA SER A 183 5.93 11.65 -6.86
C SER A 183 5.31 12.87 -6.17
N PRO A 184 5.84 14.09 -6.38
CA PRO A 184 5.27 15.31 -5.80
C PRO A 184 4.03 15.78 -6.56
N LYS A 185 3.78 15.24 -7.76
CA LYS A 185 2.56 15.51 -8.54
C LYS A 185 2.32 14.41 -9.57
N ALA A 186 1.07 14.25 -9.98
CA ALA A 186 0.69 13.43 -11.11
C ALA A 186 1.22 14.07 -12.41
N ASP A 187 2.10 13.37 -13.13
CA ASP A 187 2.57 13.81 -14.45
C ASP A 187 1.53 13.55 -15.55
N ALA A 188 1.82 13.99 -16.77
CA ALA A 188 0.88 13.86 -17.89
C ALA A 188 0.60 12.40 -18.26
N SER A 189 1.61 11.52 -18.21
CA SER A 189 1.45 10.09 -18.53
C SER A 189 0.56 9.41 -17.49
N PHE A 190 0.82 9.66 -16.22
CA PHE A 190 0.01 9.12 -15.13
C PHE A 190 -1.45 9.60 -15.22
N ARG A 191 -1.67 10.93 -15.42
CA ARG A 191 -3.03 11.49 -15.58
C ARG A 191 -3.76 10.85 -16.74
N LEU A 192 -3.10 10.69 -17.90
CA LEU A 192 -3.69 10.03 -19.08
C LEU A 192 -4.08 8.58 -18.77
N THR A 193 -3.23 7.84 -18.05
CA THR A 193 -3.52 6.46 -17.64
C THR A 193 -4.79 6.40 -16.79
N ILE A 194 -4.94 7.29 -15.82
CA ILE A 194 -6.13 7.36 -14.98
C ILE A 194 -7.38 7.77 -15.77
N ASP A 195 -7.24 8.72 -16.71
CA ASP A 195 -8.36 9.12 -17.59
C ASP A 195 -8.84 7.94 -18.45
N LEU A 196 -7.91 7.15 -19.00
CA LEU A 196 -8.24 5.95 -19.78
C LEU A 196 -8.93 4.88 -18.93
N ILE A 197 -8.50 4.66 -17.69
CA ILE A 197 -9.14 3.73 -16.76
C ILE A 197 -10.60 4.17 -16.50
N SER A 198 -10.80 5.43 -16.15
CA SER A 198 -12.13 5.98 -15.88
C SER A 198 -13.04 5.93 -17.11
N ALA A 199 -12.49 6.27 -18.30
CA ALA A 199 -13.21 6.16 -19.56
C ALA A 199 -13.58 4.71 -19.89
N THR A 200 -12.72 3.75 -19.60
CA THR A 200 -12.98 2.32 -19.83
C THR A 200 -14.13 1.81 -18.95
N ILE A 201 -14.17 2.21 -17.68
CA ILE A 201 -15.30 1.89 -16.79
C ILE A 201 -16.59 2.52 -17.33
N ALA A 202 -16.52 3.75 -17.83
CA ALA A 202 -17.68 4.47 -18.35
C ALA A 202 -18.26 3.90 -19.65
N LEU A 203 -17.52 3.04 -20.36
CA LEU A 203 -18.00 2.31 -21.53
C LEU A 203 -18.95 1.14 -21.18
N ASP A 204 -18.94 0.69 -19.93
CA ASP A 204 -19.85 -0.35 -19.48
C ASP A 204 -21.29 0.18 -19.46
N PRO A 205 -22.28 -0.49 -20.11
CA PRO A 205 -23.66 -0.05 -20.12
C PRO A 205 -24.28 0.09 -18.71
N GLU A 206 -23.80 -0.67 -17.75
CA GLU A 206 -24.26 -0.60 -16.35
C GLU A 206 -23.77 0.68 -15.63
N TRP A 207 -22.73 1.36 -16.12
CA TRP A 207 -22.14 2.54 -15.47
C TRP A 207 -23.15 3.69 -15.25
N GLN A 208 -23.98 3.99 -16.26
CA GLN A 208 -25.04 5.01 -16.21
C GLN A 208 -24.62 6.34 -15.56
N GLY A 209 -23.41 6.80 -15.88
CA GLY A 209 -22.87 8.04 -15.32
C GLY A 209 -22.57 7.98 -13.81
N GLY A 210 -22.33 6.79 -13.27
CA GLY A 210 -22.10 6.56 -11.84
C GLY A 210 -23.40 6.31 -11.03
N ARG A 211 -24.58 6.28 -11.67
CA ARG A 211 -25.88 6.01 -11.04
C ARG A 211 -26.37 4.59 -11.31
N TYR A 212 -25.47 3.62 -11.25
CA TYR A 212 -25.77 2.21 -11.53
C TYR A 212 -26.59 1.55 -10.42
N ALA A 213 -27.47 0.62 -10.82
CA ALA A 213 -28.12 -0.29 -9.90
C ALA A 213 -27.28 -1.55 -9.65
N HIS A 214 -26.48 -1.94 -10.65
CA HIS A 214 -25.54 -3.05 -10.58
C HIS A 214 -24.15 -2.51 -10.92
N ASN A 215 -23.15 -2.89 -10.10
CA ASN A 215 -21.78 -2.44 -10.31
C ASN A 215 -21.28 -2.80 -11.72
N PRO A 216 -20.69 -1.89 -12.49
CA PRO A 216 -20.22 -2.13 -13.87
C PRO A 216 -18.95 -3.02 -13.87
N VAL A 217 -19.15 -4.30 -13.59
CA VAL A 217 -18.07 -5.27 -13.35
C VAL A 217 -17.23 -5.50 -14.60
N GLU A 218 -17.81 -5.51 -15.79
CA GLU A 218 -17.05 -5.70 -17.03
C GLU A 218 -16.18 -4.48 -17.35
N GLY A 219 -16.69 -3.28 -17.12
CA GLY A 219 -15.90 -2.04 -17.22
C GLY A 219 -14.70 -2.04 -16.26
N LEU A 220 -14.93 -2.47 -15.01
CA LEU A 220 -13.88 -2.64 -14.00
C LEU A 220 -12.84 -3.70 -14.42
N ARG A 221 -13.27 -4.84 -14.96
CA ARG A 221 -12.38 -5.89 -15.48
C ARG A 221 -11.48 -5.36 -16.59
N HIS A 222 -12.06 -4.66 -17.57
CA HIS A 222 -11.30 -4.04 -18.66
C HIS A 222 -10.35 -2.96 -18.17
N ALA A 223 -10.75 -2.17 -17.18
CA ALA A 223 -9.89 -1.19 -16.54
C ALA A 223 -8.67 -1.85 -15.85
N GLY A 224 -8.85 -3.00 -15.20
CA GLY A 224 -7.76 -3.79 -14.64
C GLY A 224 -6.79 -4.33 -15.70
N MET A 225 -7.30 -4.78 -16.86
CA MET A 225 -6.48 -5.18 -18.00
C MET A 225 -5.67 -4.00 -18.54
N LEU A 226 -6.31 -2.84 -18.69
CA LEU A 226 -5.66 -1.60 -19.15
C LEU A 226 -4.57 -1.12 -18.20
N PHE A 227 -4.79 -1.23 -16.89
CA PHE A 227 -3.84 -0.81 -15.87
C PHE A 227 -2.60 -1.71 -15.81
N TYR A 228 -2.74 -3.02 -16.06
CA TYR A 228 -1.68 -4.00 -15.87
C TYR A 228 -0.35 -3.66 -16.57
N PRO A 229 -0.30 -3.30 -17.87
CA PRO A 229 0.96 -2.98 -18.54
C PRO A 229 1.68 -1.74 -18.00
N TRP A 230 1.00 -0.87 -17.27
CA TRP A 230 1.63 0.27 -16.58
C TRP A 230 2.22 -0.14 -15.23
N ALA A 231 1.64 -1.17 -14.60
CA ALA A 231 2.13 -1.68 -13.32
C ALA A 231 3.40 -2.53 -13.44
N VAL A 232 3.75 -2.99 -14.64
CA VAL A 232 4.93 -3.82 -14.92
C VAL A 232 5.87 -3.13 -15.90
N SER A 233 7.14 -3.55 -15.97
CA SER A 233 8.08 -3.03 -16.95
C SER A 233 7.93 -3.71 -18.32
N ALA A 234 8.44 -3.07 -19.39
CA ALA A 234 8.53 -3.70 -20.71
C ALA A 234 9.42 -4.95 -20.68
N ALA A 235 10.58 -4.88 -19.99
CA ALA A 235 11.49 -6.00 -19.86
C ALA A 235 10.87 -7.20 -19.13
N TYR A 236 10.01 -6.94 -18.15
CA TYR A 236 9.24 -8.00 -17.49
C TYR A 236 8.27 -8.67 -18.47
N LEU A 237 7.53 -7.88 -19.25
CA LEU A 237 6.56 -8.39 -20.23
C LEU A 237 7.21 -9.24 -21.32
N GLU A 238 8.42 -8.89 -21.77
CA GLU A 238 9.15 -9.64 -22.79
C GLU A 238 9.59 -11.04 -22.32
N ARG A 239 9.82 -11.24 -21.03
CA ARG A 239 10.35 -12.50 -20.48
C ARG A 239 9.32 -13.35 -19.75
N ILE A 240 8.14 -12.82 -19.42
CA ILE A 240 7.11 -13.60 -18.71
C ILE A 240 6.56 -14.70 -19.60
N ALA A 241 6.45 -15.92 -19.06
CA ALA A 241 5.85 -17.02 -19.81
C ALA A 241 4.36 -16.74 -20.09
N PRO A 242 3.82 -17.10 -21.29
CA PRO A 242 2.44 -16.80 -21.66
C PRO A 242 1.38 -17.25 -20.65
N ARG A 243 1.58 -18.43 -20.03
CA ARG A 243 0.68 -18.93 -19.00
C ARG A 243 0.70 -18.07 -17.74
N ALA A 244 1.88 -17.61 -17.30
CA ALA A 244 2.02 -16.74 -16.14
C ALA A 244 1.41 -15.36 -16.43
N LEU A 245 1.63 -14.82 -17.63
CA LEU A 245 0.99 -13.56 -18.07
C LEU A 245 -0.53 -13.65 -18.00
N ALA A 246 -1.12 -14.75 -18.51
CA ALA A 246 -2.56 -14.94 -18.45
C ALA A 246 -3.09 -15.00 -17.00
N GLN A 247 -2.35 -15.64 -16.10
CA GLN A 247 -2.71 -15.71 -14.67
C GLN A 247 -2.61 -14.34 -13.98
N GLU A 248 -1.55 -13.57 -14.25
CA GLU A 248 -1.38 -12.24 -13.68
C GLU A 248 -2.41 -11.25 -14.21
N LEU A 249 -2.73 -11.33 -15.49
CA LEU A 249 -3.77 -10.49 -16.12
C LEU A 249 -5.14 -10.81 -15.51
N GLU A 250 -5.47 -12.08 -15.33
CA GLU A 250 -6.71 -12.49 -14.65
C GLU A 250 -6.73 -12.03 -13.18
N ALA A 251 -5.60 -12.05 -12.48
CA ALA A 251 -5.52 -11.51 -11.12
C ALA A 251 -5.75 -9.99 -11.09
N ALA A 252 -5.20 -9.25 -12.06
CA ALA A 252 -5.41 -7.81 -12.19
C ALA A 252 -6.89 -7.49 -12.47
N THR A 253 -7.54 -8.22 -13.37
CA THR A 253 -8.96 -8.04 -13.68
C THR A 253 -9.84 -8.32 -12.48
N ARG A 254 -9.59 -9.41 -11.73
CA ARG A 254 -10.35 -9.71 -10.51
C ARG A 254 -10.15 -8.65 -9.43
N SER A 255 -8.93 -8.14 -9.27
CA SER A 255 -8.64 -7.10 -8.29
C SER A 255 -9.44 -5.82 -8.54
N PHE A 256 -9.59 -5.41 -9.80
CA PHE A 256 -10.41 -4.25 -10.15
C PHE A 256 -11.91 -4.54 -10.04
N ALA A 257 -12.35 -5.70 -10.48
CA ALA A 257 -13.75 -6.13 -10.42
C ALA A 257 -14.31 -6.23 -8.98
N ALA A 258 -13.42 -6.36 -7.99
CA ALA A 258 -13.80 -6.39 -6.58
C ALA A 258 -14.12 -5.00 -6.00
N TRP A 259 -13.82 -3.93 -6.74
CA TRP A 259 -14.11 -2.56 -6.32
C TRP A 259 -15.54 -2.14 -6.65
N ASP A 260 -16.10 -1.26 -5.84
CA ASP A 260 -17.19 -0.39 -6.27
C ASP A 260 -16.65 0.62 -7.29
N ALA A 261 -17.36 0.81 -8.40
CA ALA A 261 -16.85 1.63 -9.50
C ALA A 261 -16.73 3.11 -9.14
N ASN A 262 -17.70 3.67 -8.39
CA ASN A 262 -17.59 5.06 -7.91
C ASN A 262 -16.44 5.23 -6.95
N ALA A 263 -16.22 4.27 -6.06
CA ALA A 263 -15.10 4.28 -5.12
C ALA A 263 -13.74 4.29 -5.84
N LEU A 264 -13.57 3.43 -6.84
CA LEU A 264 -12.33 3.37 -7.63
C LEU A 264 -12.11 4.64 -8.45
N VAL A 265 -13.16 5.14 -9.13
CA VAL A 265 -13.08 6.34 -9.97
C VAL A 265 -12.75 7.57 -9.11
N LEU A 266 -13.40 7.76 -7.96
CA LEU A 266 -13.12 8.90 -7.06
C LEU A 266 -11.71 8.82 -6.48
N ARG A 267 -11.24 7.63 -6.07
CA ARG A 267 -9.88 7.44 -5.56
C ARG A 267 -8.84 7.75 -6.62
N PHE A 268 -9.04 7.31 -7.84
CA PHE A 268 -8.16 7.62 -8.94
C PHE A 268 -8.23 9.09 -9.35
N ALA A 269 -9.40 9.74 -9.25
CA ALA A 269 -9.52 11.17 -9.46
C ALA A 269 -8.70 11.98 -8.44
N ALA A 270 -8.73 11.62 -7.15
CA ALA A 270 -7.88 12.22 -6.13
C ALA A 270 -6.38 12.06 -6.44
N TYR A 271 -5.99 10.86 -6.87
CA TYR A 271 -4.61 10.53 -7.23
C TYR A 271 -4.15 11.31 -8.48
N ARG A 272 -5.04 11.41 -9.50
CA ARG A 272 -4.81 12.19 -10.73
C ARG A 272 -4.63 13.68 -10.48
N ALA A 273 -5.36 14.24 -9.52
CA ALA A 273 -5.34 15.66 -9.21
C ALA A 273 -4.16 16.09 -8.33
N HIS A 274 -3.39 15.13 -7.78
CA HIS A 274 -2.32 15.42 -6.83
C HIS A 274 -1.26 16.33 -7.42
N ASP A 275 -0.99 17.45 -6.72
CA ASP A 275 0.11 18.38 -6.95
C ASP A 275 0.42 19.12 -5.65
N VAL A 276 1.52 18.79 -4.97
CA VAL A 276 1.90 19.41 -3.70
C VAL A 276 2.22 20.91 -3.84
N ALA A 277 2.46 21.39 -5.06
CA ALA A 277 2.75 22.79 -5.32
C ALA A 277 1.49 23.65 -5.49
N ALA A 278 0.31 23.04 -5.69
CA ALA A 278 -0.92 23.79 -5.92
C ALA A 278 -1.22 24.82 -4.82
N PRO A 279 -1.06 24.54 -3.51
CA PRO A 279 -1.27 25.53 -2.44
C PRO A 279 -0.18 26.61 -2.35
N TYR A 280 0.87 26.50 -3.17
CA TYR A 280 2.04 27.38 -3.18
C TYR A 280 2.21 28.07 -4.54
N ASP A 281 1.12 28.39 -5.21
CA ASP A 281 1.10 29.04 -6.52
C ASP A 281 1.97 28.33 -7.59
N GLY A 282 2.07 27.00 -7.48
CA GLY A 282 2.88 26.16 -8.36
C GLY A 282 4.37 26.10 -7.98
N ASP A 283 4.79 26.75 -6.90
CA ASP A 283 6.19 26.68 -6.43
C ASP A 283 6.49 25.35 -5.72
N MET A 284 6.94 24.38 -6.50
CA MET A 284 7.33 23.06 -6.03
C MET A 284 8.43 23.10 -4.97
N ARG A 285 9.37 24.07 -5.09
CA ARG A 285 10.48 24.21 -4.14
C ARG A 285 9.99 24.70 -2.78
N ALA A 286 9.09 25.68 -2.79
CA ALA A 286 8.47 26.18 -1.55
C ALA A 286 7.69 25.07 -0.83
N ALA A 287 6.92 24.26 -1.57
CA ALA A 287 6.20 23.14 -0.99
C ALA A 287 7.15 22.10 -0.36
N LEU A 288 8.13 21.61 -1.12
CA LEU A 288 9.04 20.55 -0.67
C LEU A 288 9.97 20.99 0.45
N ALA A 289 10.37 22.27 0.51
CA ALA A 289 11.21 22.81 1.59
C ALA A 289 10.55 22.72 2.98
N ARG A 290 9.24 22.54 3.05
CA ARG A 290 8.50 22.36 4.31
C ARG A 290 8.73 20.98 4.96
N VAL A 291 9.16 19.99 4.17
CA VAL A 291 9.47 18.65 4.69
C VAL A 291 10.78 18.68 5.45
N THR A 292 10.72 18.80 6.78
CA THR A 292 11.91 18.87 7.66
C THR A 292 12.35 17.49 8.15
N ALA A 293 11.47 16.50 8.11
CA ALA A 293 11.76 15.13 8.53
C ALA A 293 12.76 14.45 7.59
N PRO A 294 13.72 13.67 8.11
CA PRO A 294 14.49 12.74 7.29
C PRO A 294 13.58 11.89 6.44
N THR A 295 13.88 11.77 5.15
CA THR A 295 13.01 11.09 4.20
C THR A 295 13.80 10.08 3.37
N LEU A 296 13.38 8.81 3.40
CA LEU A 296 13.88 7.75 2.52
C LEU A 296 12.97 7.64 1.29
N LEU A 297 13.57 7.75 0.11
CA LEU A 297 12.88 7.66 -1.19
C LEU A 297 13.28 6.35 -1.88
N LEU A 298 12.32 5.48 -2.12
CA LEU A 298 12.49 4.16 -2.72
C LEU A 298 11.70 4.04 -4.04
N PRO A 299 12.11 4.71 -5.12
CA PRO A 299 11.53 4.48 -6.44
C PRO A 299 11.99 3.15 -7.00
N SER A 300 11.24 2.56 -7.94
CA SER A 300 11.68 1.42 -8.73
C SER A 300 12.35 1.89 -10.02
N ALA A 301 13.50 1.30 -10.35
CA ALA A 301 14.28 1.63 -11.55
C ALA A 301 13.50 1.50 -12.86
N SER A 302 12.54 0.58 -12.90
CA SER A 302 11.79 0.22 -14.11
C SER A 302 10.31 0.63 -14.06
N ASP A 303 9.92 1.46 -13.09
CA ASP A 303 8.54 1.91 -12.89
C ASP A 303 8.08 2.80 -14.05
N ARG A 304 7.01 2.40 -14.73
CA ARG A 304 6.41 3.14 -15.85
C ARG A 304 5.15 3.90 -15.45
N LEU A 305 4.61 3.60 -14.28
CA LEU A 305 3.37 4.20 -13.78
C LEU A 305 3.64 5.56 -13.13
N VAL A 306 4.57 5.59 -12.15
CA VAL A 306 4.93 6.80 -11.41
C VAL A 306 6.28 7.34 -11.86
N GLY A 307 7.20 6.44 -12.25
CA GLY A 307 8.55 6.78 -12.69
C GLY A 307 9.49 7.22 -11.56
N GLY A 308 10.76 7.39 -11.90
CA GLY A 308 11.80 7.82 -10.95
C GLY A 308 11.98 9.33 -10.84
N ASP A 309 11.53 10.09 -11.83
CA ASP A 309 11.78 11.55 -11.90
C ASP A 309 11.08 12.32 -10.78
N GLY A 310 9.89 11.87 -10.37
CA GLY A 310 9.18 12.41 -9.22
C GLY A 310 10.00 12.30 -7.93
N ALA A 311 10.56 11.13 -7.68
CA ALA A 311 11.43 10.89 -6.51
C ALA A 311 12.70 11.75 -6.53
N ARG A 312 13.31 11.94 -7.72
CA ARG A 312 14.49 12.84 -7.86
C ARG A 312 14.15 14.30 -7.58
N ARG A 313 12.97 14.75 -8.03
CA ARG A 313 12.48 16.11 -7.70
C ARG A 313 12.26 16.27 -6.20
N ILE A 314 11.65 15.28 -5.53
CA ILE A 314 11.49 15.32 -4.07
C ILE A 314 12.86 15.38 -3.42
N GLN A 315 13.81 14.52 -3.79
CA GLN A 315 15.16 14.53 -3.23
C GLN A 315 15.83 15.90 -3.33
N SER A 316 15.73 16.56 -4.49
CA SER A 316 16.35 17.86 -4.73
C SER A 316 15.66 19.01 -4.00
N GLY A 317 14.39 18.85 -3.61
CA GLY A 317 13.58 19.88 -2.96
C GLY A 317 13.53 19.79 -1.44
N ILE A 318 13.81 18.61 -0.86
CA ILE A 318 13.76 18.40 0.60
C ILE A 318 15.16 18.44 1.22
N PRO A 319 15.32 19.04 2.43
CA PRO A 319 16.64 19.21 3.06
C PRO A 319 17.35 17.91 3.44
N ARG A 320 16.60 16.85 3.77
CA ARG A 320 17.12 15.61 4.37
C ARG A 320 16.63 14.37 3.63
N GLY A 321 16.79 14.35 2.30
CA GLY A 321 16.37 13.25 1.43
C GLY A 321 17.47 12.23 1.17
N THR A 322 17.19 10.95 1.44
CA THR A 322 18.00 9.80 1.03
C THR A 322 17.33 9.08 -0.12
N TYR A 323 17.99 8.96 -1.25
CA TYR A 323 17.48 8.28 -2.44
C TYR A 323 18.14 6.90 -2.58
N ALA A 324 17.34 5.84 -2.66
CA ALA A 324 17.80 4.48 -2.89
C ALA A 324 16.89 3.79 -3.91
N GLU A 325 17.32 3.70 -5.15
CA GLU A 325 16.56 3.11 -6.23
C GLU A 325 16.51 1.58 -6.11
N ILE A 326 15.28 1.01 -6.12
CA ILE A 326 15.07 -0.43 -6.06
C ILE A 326 15.54 -1.05 -7.40
N PRO A 327 16.60 -1.88 -7.39
CA PRO A 327 17.18 -2.46 -8.59
C PRO A 327 16.30 -3.64 -9.07
N SER A 328 15.21 -3.35 -9.76
CA SER A 328 14.22 -4.36 -10.19
C SER A 328 13.66 -4.03 -11.56
N ASP A 329 13.34 -5.07 -12.32
CA ASP A 329 12.61 -5.00 -13.58
C ASP A 329 11.11 -5.30 -13.44
N LEU A 330 10.61 -5.41 -12.21
CA LEU A 330 9.18 -5.66 -11.93
C LEU A 330 8.27 -4.44 -12.16
N GLY A 331 8.81 -3.30 -12.58
CA GLY A 331 8.05 -2.07 -12.75
C GLY A 331 7.57 -1.48 -11.44
N HIS A 332 6.37 -0.92 -11.42
CA HIS A 332 5.72 -0.39 -10.22
C HIS A 332 5.52 -1.46 -9.14
N ARG A 333 5.35 -2.73 -9.54
CA ARG A 333 5.17 -3.85 -8.60
C ARG A 333 6.37 -4.11 -7.69
N ALA A 334 7.55 -3.61 -8.05
CA ALA A 334 8.76 -3.77 -7.24
C ALA A 334 8.60 -3.25 -5.82
N VAL A 335 7.81 -2.19 -5.61
CA VAL A 335 7.58 -1.60 -4.27
C VAL A 335 6.76 -2.49 -3.33
N ARG A 336 6.16 -3.55 -3.87
CA ARG A 336 5.40 -4.57 -3.10
C ARG A 336 6.18 -5.88 -2.95
N ALA A 337 7.44 -5.91 -3.35
CA ALA A 337 8.26 -7.12 -3.27
C ALA A 337 8.49 -7.52 -1.80
N LEU A 338 8.28 -8.80 -1.52
CA LEU A 338 8.44 -9.35 -0.18
C LEU A 338 9.90 -9.80 0.07
N PRO A 339 10.38 -9.76 1.33
CA PRO A 339 11.64 -10.38 1.73
C PRO A 339 11.75 -11.83 1.23
N GLY A 340 12.97 -12.25 0.89
CA GLY A 340 13.24 -13.50 0.18
C GLY A 340 13.28 -13.34 -1.34
N THR A 341 13.03 -12.14 -1.85
CA THR A 341 13.28 -11.75 -3.24
C THR A 341 14.34 -10.64 -3.31
N PRO A 342 15.12 -10.51 -4.39
CA PRO A 342 16.15 -9.47 -4.49
C PRO A 342 15.64 -8.04 -4.22
N ALA A 343 14.48 -7.68 -4.77
CA ALA A 343 13.88 -6.37 -4.54
C ALA A 343 13.35 -6.22 -3.11
N GLY A 344 12.69 -7.24 -2.57
CA GLY A 344 12.16 -7.21 -1.19
C GLY A 344 13.27 -7.16 -0.15
N ASP A 345 14.36 -7.91 -0.35
CA ASP A 345 15.54 -7.88 0.54
C ASP A 345 16.23 -6.51 0.47
N PHE A 346 16.28 -5.89 -0.70
CA PHE A 346 16.78 -4.53 -0.83
C PHE A 346 15.93 -3.54 -0.04
N ILE A 347 14.61 -3.57 -0.21
CA ILE A 347 13.66 -2.69 0.51
C ILE A 347 13.79 -2.91 2.02
N ASP A 348 13.81 -4.15 2.49
CA ASP A 348 13.93 -4.49 3.92
C ASP A 348 15.20 -3.90 4.53
N ARG A 349 16.36 -4.08 3.87
CA ARG A 349 17.63 -3.49 4.34
C ARG A 349 17.59 -1.97 4.38
N GLN A 350 17.03 -1.30 3.35
CA GLN A 350 16.97 0.15 3.31
C GLN A 350 16.06 0.70 4.42
N ILE A 351 14.88 0.12 4.60
CA ILE A 351 13.91 0.56 5.62
C ILE A 351 14.44 0.33 7.03
N ARG A 352 14.98 -0.86 7.33
CA ARG A 352 15.54 -1.17 8.66
C ARG A 352 16.75 -0.28 8.97
N GLY A 353 17.66 -0.13 8.01
CA GLY A 353 18.82 0.75 8.15
C GLY A 353 18.42 2.19 8.42
N PHE A 354 17.45 2.71 7.67
CA PHE A 354 16.96 4.07 7.85
C PHE A 354 16.27 4.26 9.21
N LEU A 355 15.36 3.36 9.60
CA LEU A 355 14.68 3.43 10.91
C LEU A 355 15.65 3.35 12.10
N ALA A 356 16.80 2.69 11.94
CA ALA A 356 17.84 2.64 12.97
C ALA A 356 18.57 3.98 13.13
N THR A 357 18.62 4.81 12.09
CA THR A 357 19.29 6.15 12.14
C THR A 357 18.38 7.26 12.63
N VAL A 358 17.06 7.06 12.62
CA VAL A 358 16.11 8.06 13.11
C VAL A 358 16.20 8.12 14.63
N ALA A 359 16.59 9.28 15.16
CA ALA A 359 16.68 9.49 16.61
C ALA A 359 15.32 9.26 17.28
N THR A 360 15.31 8.55 18.40
CA THR A 360 14.20 8.58 19.34
C THR A 360 14.15 9.99 19.90
N GLY A 361 13.14 10.76 19.50
CA GLY A 361 13.02 12.16 19.89
C GLY A 361 12.63 12.31 21.36
N ILE A 362 13.62 12.22 22.24
CA ILE A 362 13.63 12.86 23.54
C ILE A 362 14.95 13.65 23.53
N GLY A 363 14.83 14.98 23.65
CA GLY A 363 15.88 15.93 23.43
C GLY A 363 17.21 15.64 24.15
N ASP A 364 18.26 16.03 23.46
CA ASP A 364 19.43 16.65 24.07
C ASP A 364 19.23 18.16 24.12
#